data_56ebf332d242155fa32a6ecc2ac31458
#
_entry.id   56ebf332d242155fa32a6ecc2ac31458
#
_cell.length_a   1.000
_cell.length_b   1.000
_cell.length_c   1.000
_cell.angle_alpha   90.00
_cell.angle_beta   90.00
_cell.angle_gamma   90.00
#
_symmetry.space_group_name_H-M   'P 1'
#
loop_
_entity.id
_entity.type
_entity.pdbx_description
1 polymer ?
#
loop_
_entity_poly.entity_id
_entity_poly.type
_entity_poly.pdbx_seq_one_letter_code
_entity_poly.pdbx_strand_id
1 'polypeptide(L)'
;MNWHLYIPYKNTPRPADGHYLGQIASVYLNDDQTLIKRTYNLNGVTVNDSPSEYSAEFIKERWAREYRWINEFNGEFFMPELIDANYDEGWTVQKYYGPDLLIQGTSQIPNVEDQVLDIYKFLKEKEVYKKNGSLSNMTHDNGRLIAFDYKWTVPRDTPGDHKELEERSIDLWLSKISLDLVPKLKALL
;
A
#
# COMPACT_ATOMS: atom_id res chain seq x y z
N MET A 1 -8.45 16.84 -17.98
CA MET A 1 -8.23 15.43 -17.57
C MET A 1 -9.39 15.06 -16.67
N ASN A 2 -10.18 14.06 -17.06
CA ASN A 2 -11.29 13.56 -16.23
C ASN A 2 -10.80 12.42 -15.35
N TRP A 3 -11.46 12.24 -14.21
CA TRP A 3 -11.13 11.22 -13.21
C TRP A 3 -12.35 10.33 -12.96
N HIS A 4 -12.16 9.01 -13.02
CA HIS A 4 -13.21 8.01 -12.81
C HIS A 4 -12.92 7.20 -11.56
N LEU A 5 -13.92 7.02 -10.68
CA LEU A 5 -13.77 6.24 -9.46
C LEU A 5 -13.32 4.80 -9.79
N TYR A 6 -12.21 4.39 -9.21
CA TYR A 6 -11.63 3.07 -9.39
C TYR A 6 -12.02 2.14 -8.24
N ILE A 7 -12.72 1.05 -8.58
CA ILE A 7 -13.17 0.04 -7.62
C ILE A 7 -12.63 -1.32 -8.10
N PRO A 8 -11.41 -1.71 -7.71
CA PRO A 8 -10.74 -2.90 -8.24
C PRO A 8 -11.47 -4.21 -7.92
N TYR A 9 -12.23 -4.25 -6.82
CA TYR A 9 -12.91 -5.45 -6.31
C TYR A 9 -14.43 -5.38 -6.44
N LYS A 10 -14.96 -4.68 -7.43
CA LYS A 10 -16.41 -4.45 -7.60
C LYS A 10 -17.24 -5.75 -7.58
N ASN A 11 -16.69 -6.85 -8.07
CA ASN A 11 -17.38 -8.14 -8.21
C ASN A 11 -16.83 -9.24 -7.29
N THR A 12 -15.89 -8.95 -6.38
CA THR A 12 -15.39 -9.94 -5.43
C THR A 12 -16.23 -9.90 -4.14
N PRO A 13 -16.56 -11.06 -3.55
CA PRO A 13 -17.17 -11.11 -2.23
C PRO A 13 -16.26 -10.37 -1.25
N ARG A 14 -16.85 -9.53 -0.38
CA ARG A 14 -16.10 -8.84 0.67
C ARG A 14 -15.45 -9.88 1.59
N PRO A 15 -14.15 -9.70 1.97
CA PRO A 15 -13.58 -10.53 3.01
C PRO A 15 -14.44 -10.46 4.28
N ALA A 16 -14.61 -11.60 4.94
CA ALA A 16 -15.46 -11.72 6.15
C ALA A 16 -14.94 -10.88 7.34
N ASP A 17 -13.72 -10.37 7.28
CA ASP A 17 -13.06 -9.56 8.30
C ASP A 17 -13.43 -8.06 8.25
N GLY A 18 -14.33 -7.66 7.36
CA GLY A 18 -14.90 -6.30 7.33
C GLY A 18 -13.94 -5.17 6.95
N HIS A 19 -12.69 -5.48 6.59
CA HIS A 19 -11.73 -4.47 6.16
C HIS A 19 -12.01 -3.99 4.74
N TYR A 20 -12.67 -2.84 4.65
CA TYR A 20 -12.94 -2.16 3.38
C TYR A 20 -11.68 -1.52 2.83
N LEU A 21 -11.18 -2.05 1.72
CA LEU A 21 -10.21 -1.32 0.90
C LEU A 21 -10.84 0.00 0.44
N GLY A 22 -10.21 1.13 0.78
CA GLY A 22 -10.64 2.45 0.33
C GLY A 22 -11.54 3.26 1.27
N GLN A 23 -11.79 2.84 2.51
CA GLN A 23 -12.67 3.59 3.43
C GLN A 23 -12.15 5.00 3.79
N ILE A 24 -10.84 5.16 3.97
CA ILE A 24 -10.24 6.46 4.34
C ILE A 24 -9.78 7.29 3.14
N ALA A 25 -9.74 6.70 1.95
CA ALA A 25 -9.36 7.38 0.72
C ALA A 25 -10.14 6.83 -0.48
N SER A 26 -10.51 7.70 -1.39
CA SER A 26 -11.07 7.35 -2.70
C SER A 26 -9.96 7.28 -3.75
N VAL A 27 -10.05 6.34 -4.67
CA VAL A 27 -9.06 6.11 -5.73
C VAL A 27 -9.72 6.34 -7.09
N TYR A 28 -9.03 7.05 -7.96
CA TYR A 28 -9.53 7.41 -9.30
C TYR A 28 -8.48 7.10 -10.36
N LEU A 29 -8.92 6.68 -11.54
CA LEU A 29 -8.10 6.60 -12.75
C LEU A 29 -8.47 7.74 -13.70
N ASN A 30 -7.50 8.25 -14.46
CA ASN A 30 -7.75 9.17 -15.55
C ASN A 30 -8.31 8.43 -16.79
N ASP A 31 -8.76 9.18 -17.81
CA ASP A 31 -9.44 8.63 -18.99
C ASP A 31 -8.63 7.54 -19.72
N ASP A 32 -7.32 7.71 -19.86
CA ASP A 32 -6.43 6.78 -20.56
C ASP A 32 -5.79 5.71 -19.64
N GLN A 33 -6.17 5.69 -18.35
CA GLN A 33 -5.67 4.76 -17.34
C GLN A 33 -4.13 4.74 -17.20
N THR A 34 -3.49 5.87 -17.40
CA THR A 34 -2.04 6.04 -17.20
C THR A 34 -1.70 6.57 -15.82
N LEU A 35 -2.65 7.25 -15.16
CA LEU A 35 -2.48 7.88 -13.87
C LEU A 35 -3.54 7.41 -12.86
N ILE A 36 -3.11 7.29 -11.61
CA ILE A 36 -3.97 6.99 -10.47
C ILE A 36 -3.91 8.16 -9.48
N LYS A 37 -5.09 8.66 -9.08
CA LYS A 37 -5.24 9.67 -8.04
C LYS A 37 -5.84 9.03 -6.80
N ARG A 38 -5.20 9.27 -5.64
CA ARG A 38 -5.75 8.90 -4.33
C ARG A 38 -6.09 10.18 -3.58
N THR A 39 -7.32 10.27 -3.06
CA THR A 39 -7.80 11.43 -2.29
C THR A 39 -8.28 10.95 -0.93
N TYR A 40 -7.70 11.47 0.15
CA TYR A 40 -8.05 11.16 1.53
C TYR A 40 -9.25 12.00 2.00
N ASN A 41 -10.13 11.39 2.78
CA ASN A 41 -11.32 12.04 3.33
C ASN A 41 -10.98 12.78 4.63
N LEU A 42 -10.25 13.88 4.56
CA LEU A 42 -9.68 14.60 5.72
C LEU A 42 -10.71 15.09 6.75
N ASN A 43 -12.00 15.10 6.41
CA ASN A 43 -13.09 15.48 7.31
C ASN A 43 -13.68 14.31 8.12
N GLY A 44 -13.10 13.11 7.98
CA GLY A 44 -13.63 11.89 8.57
C GLY A 44 -14.59 11.14 7.66
N VAL A 45 -14.86 9.87 8.00
CA VAL A 45 -15.79 9.01 7.27
C VAL A 45 -16.68 8.30 8.27
N THR A 46 -18.00 8.43 8.08
CA THR A 46 -18.99 7.58 8.74
C THR A 46 -19.29 6.40 7.82
N VAL A 47 -19.04 5.20 8.28
CA VAL A 47 -19.36 3.99 7.52
C VAL A 47 -20.79 3.57 7.88
N ASN A 48 -21.72 3.78 6.95
CA ASN A 48 -23.09 3.26 7.11
C ASN A 48 -23.04 1.75 7.30
N ASP A 49 -23.71 1.26 8.34
CA ASP A 49 -23.80 -0.15 8.74
C ASP A 49 -22.55 -0.77 9.43
N SER A 50 -21.55 0.02 9.78
CA SER A 50 -20.44 -0.43 10.62
C SER A 50 -20.22 0.53 11.80
N PRO A 51 -19.94 0.03 13.02
CA PRO A 51 -19.61 0.88 14.16
C PRO A 51 -18.24 1.58 14.05
N SER A 52 -17.49 1.37 12.99
CA SER A 52 -16.18 1.99 12.80
C SER A 52 -16.31 3.35 12.07
N GLU A 53 -16.37 4.40 12.87
CA GLU A 53 -16.12 5.76 12.39
C GLU A 53 -14.61 5.98 12.33
N TYR A 54 -14.13 6.47 11.19
CA TYR A 54 -12.76 6.98 11.10
C TYR A 54 -12.80 8.48 11.32
N SER A 55 -12.29 8.93 12.47
CA SER A 55 -12.24 10.37 12.79
C SER A 55 -11.35 11.13 11.79
N ALA A 56 -11.57 12.42 11.67
CA ALA A 56 -10.75 13.30 10.86
C ALA A 56 -9.27 13.25 11.29
N GLU A 57 -9.02 13.21 12.61
CA GLU A 57 -7.66 13.12 13.19
C GLU A 57 -6.97 11.83 12.77
N PHE A 58 -7.67 10.68 12.86
CA PHE A 58 -7.14 9.39 12.42
C PHE A 58 -6.74 9.42 10.94
N ILE A 59 -7.61 9.96 10.08
CA ILE A 59 -7.34 10.02 8.64
C ILE A 59 -6.20 10.98 8.33
N LYS A 60 -6.15 12.15 8.97
CA LYS A 60 -5.06 13.12 8.81
C LYS A 60 -3.71 12.53 9.24
N GLU A 61 -3.67 11.78 10.34
CA GLU A 61 -2.46 11.07 10.77
C GLU A 61 -1.99 10.05 9.73
N ARG A 62 -2.92 9.25 9.17
CA ARG A 62 -2.60 8.27 8.12
C ARG A 62 -2.14 8.94 6.83
N TRP A 63 -2.77 10.04 6.46
CA TRP A 63 -2.36 10.85 5.32
C TRP A 63 -0.98 11.47 5.51
N ALA A 64 -0.71 12.11 6.64
CA ALA A 64 0.59 12.68 6.94
C ALA A 64 1.71 11.64 6.86
N ARG A 65 1.44 10.42 7.34
CA ARG A 65 2.36 9.29 7.28
C ARG A 65 2.58 8.80 5.84
N GLU A 66 1.51 8.60 5.07
CA GLU A 66 1.59 8.24 3.64
C GLU A 66 2.38 9.28 2.87
N TYR A 67 2.05 10.57 3.03
CA TYR A 67 2.71 11.67 2.35
C TYR A 67 4.21 11.75 2.68
N ARG A 68 4.57 11.59 3.96
CA ARG A 68 5.97 11.53 4.38
C ARG A 68 6.73 10.45 3.63
N TRP A 69 6.25 9.21 3.65
CA TRP A 69 6.98 8.07 3.08
C TRP A 69 7.01 8.09 1.55
N ILE A 70 5.94 8.56 0.90
CA ILE A 70 5.96 8.77 -0.55
C ILE A 70 7.06 9.75 -0.94
N ASN A 71 7.24 10.84 -0.22
CA ASN A 71 8.29 11.81 -0.52
C ASN A 71 9.68 11.31 -0.12
N GLU A 72 9.82 10.66 1.03
CA GLU A 72 11.12 10.16 1.52
C GLU A 72 11.68 9.02 0.64
N PHE A 73 10.79 8.16 0.10
CA PHE A 73 11.17 7.04 -0.76
C PHE A 73 11.01 7.36 -2.25
N ASN A 74 10.68 8.58 -2.61
CA ASN A 74 10.50 8.96 -4.02
C ASN A 74 11.77 8.70 -4.83
N GLY A 75 11.61 8.01 -5.97
CA GLY A 75 12.71 7.61 -6.83
C GLY A 75 13.35 6.26 -6.50
N GLU A 76 12.96 5.61 -5.39
CA GLU A 76 13.42 4.24 -5.11
C GLU A 76 12.85 3.24 -6.11
N PHE A 77 13.60 2.17 -6.38
CA PHE A 77 13.32 1.22 -7.47
C PHE A 77 11.93 0.55 -7.38
N PHE A 78 11.36 0.46 -6.20
CA PHE A 78 10.06 -0.16 -5.94
C PHE A 78 8.92 0.84 -5.71
N MET A 79 9.21 2.14 -5.74
CA MET A 79 8.17 3.16 -5.55
C MET A 79 7.43 3.45 -6.85
N PRO A 80 6.11 3.69 -6.79
CA PRO A 80 5.41 4.25 -7.93
C PRO A 80 5.91 5.67 -8.21
N GLU A 81 6.02 6.03 -9.48
CA GLU A 81 6.40 7.38 -9.90
C GLU A 81 5.37 8.39 -9.40
N LEU A 82 5.81 9.32 -8.57
CA LEU A 82 4.99 10.42 -8.07
C LEU A 82 4.95 11.53 -9.12
N ILE A 83 3.76 11.86 -9.59
CA ILE A 83 3.54 12.92 -10.60
C ILE A 83 3.21 14.23 -9.92
N ASP A 84 2.33 14.20 -8.90
CA ASP A 84 1.89 15.39 -8.18
C ASP A 84 1.30 15.01 -6.82
N ALA A 85 1.31 15.94 -5.88
CA ALA A 85 0.70 15.75 -4.57
C ALA A 85 0.34 17.10 -3.93
N ASN A 86 -0.74 17.12 -3.16
CA ASN A 86 -1.13 18.26 -2.34
C ASN A 86 -1.43 17.80 -0.92
N TYR A 87 -0.57 18.23 0.01
CA TYR A 87 -0.71 17.85 1.42
C TYR A 87 -1.98 18.39 2.05
N ASP A 88 -2.29 19.65 1.82
CA ASP A 88 -3.41 20.35 2.47
C ASP A 88 -4.77 19.83 1.97
N GLU A 89 -4.85 19.49 0.70
CA GLU A 89 -6.04 18.89 0.09
C GLU A 89 -6.11 17.37 0.25
N GLY A 90 -5.03 16.73 0.71
CA GLY A 90 -5.00 15.28 1.01
C GLY A 90 -4.99 14.38 -0.21
N TRP A 91 -4.25 14.69 -1.26
CA TRP A 91 -4.22 13.82 -2.44
C TRP A 91 -2.81 13.64 -3.04
N THR A 92 -2.67 12.52 -3.76
CA THR A 92 -1.53 12.22 -4.62
C THR A 92 -1.99 11.81 -6.01
N VAL A 93 -1.15 12.08 -7.01
CA VAL A 93 -1.24 11.52 -8.38
C VAL A 93 0.04 10.76 -8.66
N GLN A 94 -0.10 9.50 -9.04
CA GLN A 94 1.01 8.61 -9.34
C GLN A 94 0.77 7.96 -10.70
N LYS A 95 1.84 7.47 -11.34
CA LYS A 95 1.70 6.62 -12.51
C LYS A 95 0.94 5.34 -12.13
N TYR A 96 0.03 4.91 -12.99
CA TYR A 96 -0.71 3.65 -12.83
C TYR A 96 0.01 2.52 -13.55
N TYR A 97 0.22 1.41 -12.86
CA TYR A 97 0.95 0.24 -13.34
C TYR A 97 0.06 -0.99 -13.52
N GLY A 98 -1.25 -0.79 -13.62
CA GLY A 98 -2.21 -1.88 -13.70
C GLY A 98 -2.76 -2.31 -12.32
N PRO A 99 -3.58 -3.36 -12.30
CA PRO A 99 -4.15 -3.91 -11.06
C PRO A 99 -3.06 -4.38 -10.09
N ASP A 100 -3.43 -4.60 -8.83
CA ASP A 100 -2.53 -5.17 -7.84
C ASP A 100 -2.27 -6.69 -8.06
N LEU A 101 -1.26 -7.22 -7.37
CA LEU A 101 -0.83 -8.62 -7.52
C LEU A 101 -1.84 -9.64 -6.97
N LEU A 102 -2.79 -9.22 -6.15
CA LEU A 102 -3.87 -10.12 -5.72
C LEU A 102 -4.79 -10.47 -6.90
N ILE A 103 -4.93 -9.54 -7.87
CA ILE A 103 -5.73 -9.72 -9.09
C ILE A 103 -4.91 -10.41 -10.19
N GLN A 104 -3.71 -9.89 -10.50
CA GLN A 104 -2.94 -10.34 -11.65
C GLN A 104 -1.94 -11.46 -11.36
N GLY A 105 -1.68 -11.76 -10.08
CA GLY A 105 -0.69 -12.76 -9.68
C GLY A 105 0.75 -12.28 -9.85
N THR A 106 1.71 -13.19 -9.64
CA THR A 106 3.15 -12.90 -9.65
C THR A 106 3.91 -13.52 -10.83
N SER A 107 3.23 -14.28 -11.69
CA SER A 107 3.86 -15.06 -12.77
C SER A 107 4.63 -14.24 -13.81
N GLN A 108 4.32 -12.95 -13.92
CA GLN A 108 5.00 -12.03 -14.85
C GLN A 108 6.20 -11.30 -14.22
N ILE A 109 6.51 -11.59 -12.96
CA ILE A 109 7.60 -10.92 -12.23
C ILE A 109 8.78 -11.90 -12.11
N PRO A 110 9.86 -11.71 -12.87
CA PRO A 110 11.04 -12.55 -12.72
C PRO A 110 11.68 -12.31 -11.35
N ASN A 111 12.14 -13.39 -10.70
CA ASN A 111 12.81 -13.32 -9.40
C ASN A 111 12.02 -12.52 -8.34
N VAL A 112 10.71 -12.71 -8.30
CA VAL A 112 9.82 -11.95 -7.40
C VAL A 112 10.26 -12.04 -5.93
N GLU A 113 10.77 -13.20 -5.49
CA GLU A 113 11.30 -13.38 -4.13
C GLU A 113 12.47 -12.45 -3.83
N ASP A 114 13.43 -12.34 -4.75
CA ASP A 114 14.59 -11.48 -4.59
C ASP A 114 14.17 -10.00 -4.57
N GLN A 115 13.22 -9.62 -5.42
CA GLN A 115 12.71 -8.25 -5.42
C GLN A 115 11.99 -7.89 -4.12
N VAL A 116 11.21 -8.80 -3.54
CA VAL A 116 10.59 -8.60 -2.23
C VAL A 116 11.67 -8.51 -1.14
N LEU A 117 12.68 -9.38 -1.15
CA LEU A 117 13.80 -9.33 -0.21
C LEU A 117 14.54 -7.99 -0.29
N ASP A 118 14.76 -7.45 -1.47
CA ASP A 118 15.46 -6.18 -1.65
C ASP A 118 14.63 -5.00 -1.11
N ILE A 119 13.31 -5.01 -1.28
CA ILE A 119 12.42 -4.04 -0.62
C ILE A 119 12.56 -4.12 0.91
N TYR A 120 12.53 -5.33 1.50
CA TYR A 120 12.63 -5.49 2.94
C TYR A 120 14.03 -5.17 3.49
N LYS A 121 15.11 -5.39 2.74
CA LYS A 121 16.45 -4.90 3.08
C LYS A 121 16.49 -3.37 3.14
N PHE A 122 15.93 -2.71 2.12
CA PHE A 122 15.79 -1.26 2.10
C PHE A 122 15.00 -0.74 3.32
N LEU A 123 13.84 -1.34 3.63
CA LEU A 123 13.03 -0.95 4.79
C LEU A 123 13.79 -1.15 6.11
N LYS A 124 14.63 -2.20 6.19
CA LYS A 124 15.53 -2.42 7.34
C LYS A 124 16.59 -1.33 7.44
N GLU A 125 17.24 -0.97 6.34
CA GLU A 125 18.25 0.10 6.30
C GLU A 125 17.67 1.47 6.68
N LYS A 126 16.40 1.71 6.32
CA LYS A 126 15.65 2.92 6.71
C LYS A 126 15.04 2.84 8.12
N GLU A 127 15.24 1.73 8.83
CA GLU A 127 14.71 1.48 10.16
C GLU A 127 13.19 1.68 10.26
N VAL A 128 12.44 1.10 9.33
CA VAL A 128 10.97 1.19 9.29
C VAL A 128 10.29 -0.18 9.21
N TYR A 129 9.06 -0.26 9.72
CA TYR A 129 8.11 -1.35 9.50
C TYR A 129 7.00 -0.89 8.55
N LYS A 130 6.74 -1.63 7.48
CA LYS A 130 5.66 -1.30 6.52
C LYS A 130 4.27 -1.71 7.03
N LYS A 131 4.15 -2.83 7.72
CA LYS A 131 2.97 -3.45 8.38
C LYS A 131 1.82 -3.89 7.47
N ASN A 132 1.87 -3.64 6.18
CA ASN A 132 0.84 -4.02 5.23
C ASN A 132 1.44 -4.56 3.92
N GLY A 133 2.42 -5.44 4.03
CA GLY A 133 3.07 -6.14 2.91
C GLY A 133 2.13 -7.11 2.18
N SER A 134 0.94 -6.62 1.80
CA SER A 134 -0.08 -7.39 1.09
C SER A 134 0.15 -7.36 -0.42
N LEU A 135 -0.21 -8.44 -1.11
CA LEU A 135 -0.23 -8.48 -2.58
C LEU A 135 -1.20 -7.45 -3.17
N SER A 136 -2.24 -7.02 -2.41
CA SER A 136 -3.13 -5.91 -2.80
C SER A 136 -2.46 -4.54 -2.72
N ASN A 137 -1.26 -4.43 -2.14
CA ASN A 137 -0.45 -3.21 -2.04
C ASN A 137 0.81 -3.29 -2.90
N MET A 138 0.81 -4.16 -3.90
CA MET A 138 1.89 -4.35 -4.84
C MET A 138 1.34 -4.50 -6.25
N THR A 139 2.10 -4.06 -7.24
CA THR A 139 1.88 -4.27 -8.67
C THR A 139 3.24 -4.44 -9.34
N HIS A 140 3.31 -4.41 -10.69
CA HIS A 140 4.60 -4.44 -11.38
C HIS A 140 4.62 -3.53 -12.62
N ASP A 141 5.82 -3.08 -12.97
CA ASP A 141 6.14 -2.38 -14.21
C ASP A 141 7.12 -3.23 -15.03
N ASN A 142 6.61 -3.90 -16.07
CA ASN A 142 7.46 -4.75 -16.93
C ASN A 142 8.31 -5.77 -16.15
N GLY A 143 7.72 -6.41 -15.14
CA GLY A 143 8.40 -7.39 -14.28
C GLY A 143 9.17 -6.80 -13.10
N ARG A 144 9.23 -5.48 -12.95
CA ARG A 144 9.76 -4.81 -11.76
C ARG A 144 8.65 -4.62 -10.73
N LEU A 145 8.85 -5.13 -9.52
CA LEU A 145 7.89 -5.01 -8.43
C LEU A 145 7.75 -3.56 -7.97
N ILE A 146 6.50 -3.11 -7.82
CA ILE A 146 6.13 -1.79 -7.32
C ILE A 146 5.31 -1.97 -6.05
N ALA A 147 5.70 -1.34 -4.95
CA ALA A 147 4.99 -1.35 -3.68
C ALA A 147 4.39 0.02 -3.37
N PHE A 148 3.17 0.03 -2.86
CA PHE A 148 2.44 1.26 -2.50
C PHE A 148 1.70 1.10 -1.18
N ASP A 149 0.93 2.13 -0.77
CA ASP A 149 0.17 2.18 0.48
C ASP A 149 1.06 2.18 1.74
N TYR A 150 1.69 3.33 2.03
CA TYR A 150 2.62 3.51 3.15
C TYR A 150 1.98 4.13 4.40
N LYS A 151 0.66 4.32 4.43
CA LYS A 151 -0.05 4.93 5.59
C LYS A 151 0.11 4.18 6.91
N TRP A 152 0.51 2.92 6.87
CA TRP A 152 0.76 2.09 8.06
C TRP A 152 2.24 1.99 8.43
N THR A 153 3.13 2.47 7.57
CA THR A 153 4.59 2.44 7.78
C THR A 153 4.99 3.34 8.94
N VAL A 154 5.83 2.82 9.83
CA VAL A 154 6.30 3.52 11.03
C VAL A 154 7.79 3.29 11.24
N PRO A 155 8.53 4.23 11.87
CA PRO A 155 9.87 3.99 12.38
C PRO A 155 9.91 2.77 13.31
N ARG A 156 11.02 2.06 13.36
CA ARG A 156 11.18 0.85 14.20
C ARG A 156 11.17 1.14 15.71
N ASP A 157 11.59 2.33 16.10
CA ASP A 157 11.56 2.83 17.47
C ASP A 157 10.17 3.29 17.95
N THR A 158 9.17 3.29 17.05
CA THR A 158 7.79 3.63 17.42
C THR A 158 7.24 2.62 18.43
N PRO A 159 6.74 3.05 19.59
CA PRO A 159 6.17 2.14 20.58
C PRO A 159 4.97 1.35 20.04
N GLY A 160 4.89 0.06 20.38
CA GLY A 160 3.77 -0.82 20.01
C GLY A 160 4.21 -2.15 19.39
N ASP A 161 3.26 -2.93 18.96
CA ASP A 161 3.41 -4.29 18.41
C ASP A 161 3.72 -4.31 16.90
N HIS A 162 4.42 -3.29 16.41
CA HIS A 162 4.61 -3.06 14.96
C HIS A 162 5.38 -4.16 14.27
N LYS A 163 6.38 -4.76 14.95
CA LYS A 163 7.12 -5.92 14.44
C LYS A 163 6.22 -7.13 14.29
N GLU A 164 5.40 -7.44 15.29
CA GLU A 164 4.46 -8.57 15.26
C GLU A 164 3.41 -8.41 14.16
N LEU A 165 2.92 -7.18 13.94
CA LEU A 165 1.99 -6.86 12.86
C LEU A 165 2.63 -7.06 11.47
N GLU A 166 3.91 -6.68 11.31
CA GLU A 166 4.66 -6.97 10.09
C GLU A 166 4.86 -8.47 9.89
N GLU A 167 5.26 -9.22 10.92
CA GLU A 167 5.39 -10.67 10.86
C GLU A 167 4.09 -11.36 10.43
N ARG A 168 2.95 -10.96 10.98
CA ARG A 168 1.63 -11.46 10.57
C ARG A 168 1.32 -11.13 9.11
N SER A 169 1.67 -9.93 8.66
CA SER A 169 1.49 -9.53 7.26
C SER A 169 2.31 -10.41 6.31
N ILE A 170 3.56 -10.71 6.66
CA ILE A 170 4.42 -11.63 5.93
C ILE A 170 3.80 -13.03 5.86
N ASP A 171 3.35 -13.58 7.00
CA ASP A 171 2.73 -14.91 7.07
C ASP A 171 1.47 -15.01 6.20
N LEU A 172 0.61 -14.00 6.25
CA LEU A 172 -0.69 -14.02 5.56
C LEU A 172 -0.57 -13.81 4.05
N TRP A 173 0.35 -12.96 3.61
CA TRP A 173 0.36 -12.47 2.25
C TRP A 173 1.58 -12.89 1.44
N LEU A 174 2.78 -12.73 2.00
CA LEU A 174 4.02 -13.00 1.26
C LEU A 174 4.35 -14.49 1.22
N SER A 175 3.81 -15.29 2.15
CA SER A 175 3.82 -16.75 2.06
C SER A 175 3.14 -17.30 0.78
N LYS A 176 2.24 -16.50 0.18
CA LYS A 176 1.58 -16.85 -1.10
C LYS A 176 2.51 -16.74 -2.32
N ILE A 177 3.61 -15.99 -2.18
CA ILE A 177 4.67 -15.95 -3.19
C ILE A 177 5.52 -17.22 -3.04
N SER A 178 6.03 -17.44 -1.83
CA SER A 178 6.85 -18.63 -1.50
C SER A 178 6.92 -18.81 0.01
N LEU A 179 6.83 -20.06 0.48
CA LEU A 179 7.03 -20.39 1.90
C LEU A 179 8.47 -20.17 2.33
N ASP A 180 9.45 -20.37 1.44
CA ASP A 180 10.88 -20.17 1.73
C ASP A 180 11.27 -18.71 1.89
N LEU A 181 10.43 -17.79 1.40
CA LEU A 181 10.61 -16.37 1.56
C LEU A 181 10.34 -15.88 3.00
N VAL A 182 9.37 -16.49 3.69
CA VAL A 182 8.90 -16.07 5.00
C VAL A 182 10.02 -15.98 6.05
N PRO A 183 10.84 -17.04 6.30
CA PRO A 183 11.90 -16.95 7.29
C PRO A 183 12.98 -15.91 6.93
N LYS A 184 13.26 -15.73 5.64
CA LYS A 184 14.23 -14.73 5.16
C LYS A 184 13.76 -13.31 5.46
N LEU A 185 12.46 -13.03 5.25
CA LEU A 185 11.87 -11.71 5.54
C LEU A 185 11.83 -11.43 7.05
N LYS A 186 11.41 -12.41 7.85
CA LYS A 186 11.37 -12.25 9.31
C LYS A 186 12.75 -11.99 9.91
N ALA A 187 13.82 -12.53 9.32
CA ALA A 187 15.21 -12.24 9.74
C ALA A 187 15.64 -10.78 9.42
N LEU A 188 14.89 -10.07 8.60
CA LEU A 188 15.14 -8.65 8.31
C LEU A 188 14.39 -7.70 9.26
N LEU A 189 13.41 -8.17 10.02
CA LEU A 189 12.66 -7.39 11.00
C LEU A 189 13.44 -7.28 12.32
#